data_6b66bb1801001a2baef2d0379da398c2
#
_entry.id   6b66bb1801001a2baef2d0379da398c2
#
_cell.length_a   1.000
_cell.length_b   1.000
_cell.length_c   1.000
_cell.angle_alpha   90.00
_cell.angle_beta   90.00
_cell.angle_gamma   90.00
#
_symmetry.space_group_name_H-M   'P 1'
#
loop_
_entity.id
_entity.type
_entity.pdbx_description
1 polymer ?
#
loop_
_entity_poly.entity_id
_entity_poly.type
_entity_poly.pdbx_seq_one_letter_code
_entity_poly.pdbx_strand_id
1 'polypeptide(L)'
;MKFFSDEYFTELVARLQKDSDWVRGAAKVTAKLMMTVSDRNEGHLLDVQAGNVSVRPAKPDEPADFKFEGPYEVWARLGRDRRDLNTLVLQGKIKFRGSLAKLLPLQGVLVRVEAVARAIPAEF
;
A
#
# COMPACT_ATOMS: atom_id res chain seq x y z
N MET A 1 -2.33 13.98 -11.03
CA MET A 1 -1.64 12.70 -11.33
C MET A 1 -2.64 11.55 -11.32
N LYS A 2 -2.31 10.50 -12.02
CA LYS A 2 -3.19 9.33 -12.07
C LYS A 2 -3.03 8.45 -10.84
N PHE A 3 -4.14 7.96 -10.32
CA PHE A 3 -4.16 7.04 -9.19
C PHE A 3 -3.35 5.76 -9.51
N PHE A 4 -2.56 5.32 -8.55
CA PHE A 4 -1.67 4.13 -8.66
C PHE A 4 -0.65 4.19 -9.78
N SER A 5 -0.35 5.37 -10.31
CA SER A 5 0.79 5.57 -11.21
C SER A 5 2.10 5.60 -10.43
N ASP A 6 3.22 5.51 -11.14
CA ASP A 6 4.53 5.66 -10.52
C ASP A 6 4.67 7.01 -9.81
N GLU A 7 4.13 8.06 -10.42
CA GLU A 7 4.10 9.40 -9.84
C GLU A 7 3.33 9.43 -8.53
N TYR A 8 2.17 8.76 -8.48
CA TYR A 8 1.35 8.65 -7.29
C TYR A 8 2.10 8.00 -6.13
N PHE A 9 2.76 6.88 -6.38
CA PHE A 9 3.52 6.18 -5.35
C PHE A 9 4.77 6.95 -4.92
N THR A 10 5.41 7.67 -5.82
CA THR A 10 6.54 8.54 -5.48
C THR A 10 6.08 9.65 -4.54
N GLU A 11 4.93 10.25 -4.80
CA GLU A 11 4.33 11.26 -3.92
C GLU A 11 3.97 10.67 -2.56
N LEU A 12 3.42 9.45 -2.53
CA LEU A 12 3.08 8.76 -1.30
C LEU A 12 4.33 8.59 -0.41
N VAL A 13 5.43 8.12 -0.98
CA VAL A 13 6.69 7.95 -0.25
C VAL A 13 7.19 9.29 0.30
N ALA A 14 7.16 10.34 -0.51
CA ALA A 14 7.60 11.67 -0.08
C ALA A 14 6.80 12.18 1.10
N ARG A 15 5.47 11.96 1.08
CA ARG A 15 4.60 12.38 2.18
C ARG A 15 4.79 11.54 3.44
N LEU A 16 4.99 10.23 3.29
CA LEU A 16 5.26 9.35 4.44
C LEU A 16 6.53 9.76 5.16
N GLN A 17 7.59 10.07 4.43
CA GLN A 17 8.86 10.46 5.02
C GLN A 17 8.75 11.74 5.85
N LYS A 18 7.77 12.59 5.59
CA LYS A 18 7.52 13.83 6.33
C LYS A 18 6.39 13.69 7.36
N ASP A 19 5.75 12.56 7.41
CA ASP A 19 4.61 12.33 8.31
C ASP A 19 5.12 11.84 9.66
N SER A 20 4.88 12.61 10.72
CA SER A 20 5.40 12.30 12.05
C SER A 20 4.84 10.99 12.61
N ASP A 21 3.58 10.68 12.33
CA ASP A 21 2.96 9.43 12.79
C ASP A 21 3.58 8.22 12.10
N TRP A 22 3.87 8.34 10.80
CA TRP A 22 4.59 7.31 10.07
C TRP A 22 6.00 7.12 10.63
N VAL A 23 6.75 8.20 10.77
CA VAL A 23 8.14 8.15 11.25
C VAL A 23 8.22 7.44 12.59
N ARG A 24 7.31 7.73 13.52
CA ARG A 24 7.29 7.07 14.84
C ARG A 24 6.83 5.62 14.74
N GLY A 25 5.74 5.38 14.04
CA GLY A 25 5.12 4.05 13.98
C GLY A 25 5.94 3.04 13.21
N ALA A 26 6.66 3.48 12.18
CA ALA A 26 7.41 2.61 11.29
C ALA A 26 8.90 2.49 11.64
N ALA A 27 9.39 3.19 12.68
CA ALA A 27 10.82 3.29 12.98
C ALA A 27 11.53 1.94 13.12
N LYS A 28 10.83 0.92 13.60
CA LYS A 28 11.39 -0.44 13.79
C LYS A 28 10.82 -1.46 12.79
N VAL A 29 10.10 -0.99 11.79
CA VAL A 29 9.46 -1.86 10.81
C VAL A 29 10.40 -2.12 9.64
N THR A 30 10.56 -3.39 9.29
CA THR A 30 11.22 -3.83 8.05
C THR A 30 10.29 -4.83 7.38
N ALA A 31 9.75 -4.44 6.23
CA ALA A 31 8.80 -5.26 5.49
C ALA A 31 8.70 -4.81 4.04
N LYS A 32 8.37 -5.74 3.15
CA LYS A 32 8.08 -5.48 1.74
C LYS A 32 6.61 -5.75 1.49
N LEU A 33 5.90 -4.73 0.99
CA LEU A 33 4.48 -4.81 0.69
C LEU A 33 4.27 -4.60 -0.81
N MET A 34 3.58 -5.54 -1.44
CA MET A 34 3.27 -5.48 -2.87
C MET A 34 1.80 -5.15 -3.06
N MET A 35 1.53 -4.11 -3.81
CA MET A 35 0.18 -3.79 -4.28
C MET A 35 0.09 -4.11 -5.76
N THR A 36 -0.79 -5.04 -6.12
CA THR A 36 -0.94 -5.51 -7.49
C THR A 36 -2.30 -5.14 -8.05
N VAL A 37 -2.30 -4.54 -9.24
CA VAL A 37 -3.51 -4.32 -10.04
C VAL A 37 -3.66 -5.52 -10.96
N SER A 38 -4.52 -6.46 -10.56
CA SER A 38 -4.59 -7.79 -11.18
C SER A 38 -5.07 -7.79 -12.63
N ASP A 39 -5.97 -6.87 -13.00
CA ASP A 39 -6.48 -6.76 -14.36
C ASP A 39 -5.53 -6.03 -15.31
N ARG A 40 -4.41 -5.49 -14.80
CA ARG A 40 -3.37 -4.86 -15.60
C ARG A 40 -2.02 -5.55 -15.49
N ASN A 41 -1.93 -6.58 -14.65
CA ASN A 41 -0.69 -7.31 -14.36
C ASN A 41 0.45 -6.35 -13.96
N GLU A 42 0.13 -5.35 -13.17
CA GLU A 42 1.06 -4.33 -12.69
C GLU A 42 1.16 -4.38 -11.17
N GLY A 43 2.35 -4.14 -10.64
CA GLY A 43 2.57 -4.06 -9.21
C GLY A 43 3.49 -2.93 -8.83
N HIS A 44 3.37 -2.50 -7.58
CA HIS A 44 4.30 -1.58 -6.93
C HIS A 44 4.74 -2.19 -5.61
N LEU A 45 6.05 -2.22 -5.41
CA LEU A 45 6.65 -2.75 -4.19
C LEU A 45 7.02 -1.59 -3.27
N LEU A 46 6.38 -1.57 -2.11
CA LEU A 46 6.72 -0.64 -1.03
C LEU A 46 7.71 -1.34 -0.12
N ASP A 47 8.94 -0.86 -0.08
CA ASP A 47 10.03 -1.44 0.69
C ASP A 47 10.30 -0.56 1.91
N VAL A 48 10.08 -1.11 3.10
CA VAL A 48 10.30 -0.40 4.37
C VAL A 48 11.46 -1.07 5.09
N GLN A 49 12.52 -0.31 5.36
CA GLN A 49 13.70 -0.80 6.07
C GLN A 49 13.97 0.11 7.27
N ALA A 50 13.65 -0.37 8.48
CA ALA A 50 13.78 0.39 9.71
C ALA A 50 13.15 1.79 9.57
N GLY A 51 11.94 1.85 9.01
CA GLY A 51 11.19 3.08 8.80
C GLY A 51 11.53 3.85 7.52
N ASN A 52 12.62 3.53 6.85
CA ASN A 52 12.96 4.14 5.56
C ASN A 52 12.15 3.50 4.46
N VAL A 53 11.28 4.26 3.83
CA VAL A 53 10.35 3.77 2.81
C VAL A 53 10.80 4.19 1.42
N SER A 54 10.74 3.24 0.49
CA SER A 54 10.95 3.45 -0.93
C SER A 54 9.90 2.67 -1.72
N VAL A 55 9.72 3.02 -2.98
CA VAL A 55 8.77 2.33 -3.85
C VAL A 55 9.36 2.18 -5.25
N ARG A 56 9.01 1.09 -5.91
CA ARG A 56 9.36 0.86 -7.31
C ARG A 56 8.28 0.04 -7.99
N PRO A 57 8.15 0.15 -9.32
CA PRO A 57 7.36 -0.81 -10.08
C PRO A 57 7.94 -2.21 -9.90
N ALA A 58 7.07 -3.20 -9.82
CA ALA A 58 7.47 -4.58 -9.65
C ALA A 58 6.49 -5.50 -10.37
N LYS A 59 6.98 -6.68 -10.78
CA LYS A 59 6.10 -7.69 -11.34
C LYS A 59 5.36 -8.40 -10.21
N PRO A 60 4.10 -8.82 -10.42
CA PRO A 60 3.30 -9.46 -9.38
C PRO A 60 3.91 -10.72 -8.77
N ASP A 61 4.78 -11.43 -9.51
CA ASP A 61 5.44 -12.64 -9.06
C ASP A 61 6.73 -12.41 -8.26
N GLU A 62 7.19 -11.17 -8.14
CA GLU A 62 8.37 -10.86 -7.32
C GLU A 62 8.08 -11.13 -5.85
N PRO A 63 9.08 -11.58 -5.07
CA PRO A 63 8.90 -11.85 -3.64
C PRO A 63 8.55 -10.61 -2.85
N ALA A 64 7.65 -10.77 -1.87
CA ALA A 64 7.32 -9.74 -0.89
C ALA A 64 6.81 -10.42 0.38
N ASP A 65 6.91 -9.74 1.52
CA ASP A 65 6.39 -10.27 2.78
C ASP A 65 4.87 -10.32 2.77
N PHE A 66 4.25 -9.30 2.19
CA PHE A 66 2.80 -9.19 2.09
C PHE A 66 2.42 -8.75 0.68
N LYS A 67 1.40 -9.42 0.11
CA LYS A 67 0.88 -9.07 -1.20
C LYS A 67 -0.62 -8.81 -1.11
N PHE A 68 -1.04 -7.70 -1.72
CA PHE A 68 -2.45 -7.33 -1.86
C PHE A 68 -2.77 -7.26 -3.34
N GLU A 69 -3.72 -8.05 -3.81
CA GLU A 69 -4.04 -8.17 -5.22
C GLU A 69 -5.53 -7.87 -5.45
N GLY A 70 -5.81 -7.01 -6.39
CA GLY A 70 -7.19 -6.70 -6.78
C GLY A 70 -7.25 -5.94 -8.09
N PRO A 71 -8.43 -5.91 -8.74
CA PRO A 71 -8.60 -5.14 -9.96
C PRO A 71 -8.55 -3.63 -9.67
N TYR A 72 -8.24 -2.85 -10.69
CA TYR A 72 -8.09 -1.40 -10.55
C TYR A 72 -9.30 -0.74 -9.89
N GLU A 73 -10.51 -1.11 -10.29
CA GLU A 73 -11.73 -0.49 -9.75
C GLU A 73 -11.86 -0.71 -8.24
N VAL A 74 -11.41 -1.85 -7.73
CA VAL A 74 -11.43 -2.11 -6.28
C VAL A 74 -10.42 -1.23 -5.57
N TRP A 75 -9.20 -1.10 -6.12
CA TRP A 75 -8.21 -0.18 -5.57
C TRP A 75 -8.70 1.27 -5.58
N ALA A 76 -9.37 1.68 -6.66
CA ALA A 76 -9.91 3.03 -6.77
C ALA A 76 -10.93 3.35 -5.66
N ARG A 77 -11.65 2.35 -5.15
CA ARG A 77 -12.59 2.54 -4.03
C ARG A 77 -11.90 2.93 -2.74
N LEU A 78 -10.66 2.51 -2.53
CA LEU A 78 -9.90 2.94 -1.36
C LEU A 78 -9.70 4.46 -1.35
N GLY A 79 -9.34 5.02 -2.50
CA GLY A 79 -9.09 6.45 -2.60
C GLY A 79 -10.35 7.27 -2.82
N ARG A 80 -11.20 6.85 -3.77
CA ARG A 80 -12.39 7.61 -4.17
C ARG A 80 -13.53 7.49 -3.17
N ASP A 81 -13.83 6.26 -2.73
CA ASP A 81 -14.99 5.97 -1.89
C ASP A 81 -14.63 5.77 -0.42
N ARG A 82 -13.39 5.98 -0.06
CA ARG A 82 -12.85 5.86 1.30
C ARG A 82 -13.14 4.52 1.96
N ARG A 83 -13.14 3.45 1.19
CA ARG A 83 -13.23 2.09 1.72
C ARG A 83 -11.89 1.73 2.36
N ASP A 84 -11.92 0.99 3.47
CA ASP A 84 -10.66 0.57 4.08
C ASP A 84 -10.19 -0.77 3.52
N LEU A 85 -8.87 -0.97 3.55
CA LEU A 85 -8.22 -2.17 2.99
C LEU A 85 -8.71 -3.44 3.68
N ASN A 86 -8.83 -3.44 5.01
CA ASN A 86 -9.26 -4.61 5.76
C ASN A 86 -10.66 -5.06 5.35
N THR A 87 -11.58 -4.13 5.16
CA THR A 87 -12.94 -4.43 4.71
C THR A 87 -12.91 -5.10 3.34
N LEU A 88 -12.14 -4.57 2.40
CA LEU A 88 -12.04 -5.13 1.06
C LEU A 88 -11.40 -6.52 1.06
N VAL A 89 -10.43 -6.75 1.92
CA VAL A 89 -9.82 -8.08 2.10
C VAL A 89 -10.84 -9.07 2.68
N LEU A 90 -11.57 -8.67 3.72
CA LEU A 90 -12.60 -9.52 4.34
C LEU A 90 -13.72 -9.86 3.37
N GLN A 91 -14.06 -8.95 2.47
CA GLN A 91 -15.09 -9.19 1.44
C GLN A 91 -14.57 -10.01 0.26
N GLY A 92 -13.29 -10.39 0.26
CA GLY A 92 -12.69 -11.14 -0.84
C GLY A 92 -12.45 -10.32 -2.11
N LYS A 93 -12.59 -9.00 -2.05
CA LYS A 93 -12.39 -8.11 -3.20
C LYS A 93 -10.91 -7.81 -3.45
N ILE A 94 -10.12 -7.78 -2.38
CA ILE A 94 -8.66 -7.75 -2.45
C ILE A 94 -8.15 -9.04 -1.82
N LYS A 95 -7.34 -9.77 -2.59
CA LYS A 95 -6.73 -11.02 -2.12
C LYS A 95 -5.46 -10.68 -1.35
N PHE A 96 -5.33 -11.23 -0.15
CA PHE A 96 -4.14 -11.10 0.68
C PHE A 96 -3.30 -12.37 0.62
N ARG A 97 -1.98 -12.21 0.47
CA ARG A 97 -1.01 -13.29 0.57
C ARG A 97 0.08 -12.89 1.56
N GLY A 98 0.39 -13.80 2.47
CA GLY A 98 1.41 -13.58 3.50
C GLY A 98 0.96 -14.13 4.84
N SER A 99 1.78 -13.93 5.87
CA SER A 99 1.46 -14.34 7.22
C SER A 99 0.57 -13.32 7.91
N LEU A 100 -0.66 -13.71 8.23
CA LEU A 100 -1.60 -12.84 8.95
C LEU A 100 -1.04 -12.49 10.35
N ALA A 101 -0.39 -13.44 11.00
CA ALA A 101 0.21 -13.23 12.31
C ALA A 101 1.29 -12.14 12.27
N LYS A 102 2.06 -12.06 11.18
CA LYS A 102 3.08 -11.03 10.99
C LYS A 102 2.48 -9.68 10.57
N LEU A 103 1.33 -9.72 9.92
CA LEU A 103 0.63 -8.50 9.48
C LEU A 103 -0.05 -7.77 10.64
N LEU A 104 -0.62 -8.50 11.59
CA LEU A 104 -1.38 -7.90 12.69
C LEU A 104 -0.62 -6.80 13.44
N PRO A 105 0.66 -6.97 13.81
CA PRO A 105 1.41 -5.91 14.47
C PRO A 105 1.62 -4.66 13.61
N LEU A 106 1.41 -4.75 12.30
CA LEU A 106 1.62 -3.65 11.35
C LEU A 106 0.33 -2.90 11.01
N GLN A 107 -0.79 -3.21 11.67
CA GLN A 107 -2.09 -2.59 11.34
C GLN A 107 -2.05 -1.06 11.47
N GLY A 108 -1.44 -0.54 12.52
CA GLY A 108 -1.31 0.90 12.69
C GLY A 108 -0.52 1.57 11.58
N VAL A 109 0.53 0.90 11.10
CA VAL A 109 1.36 1.38 9.99
C VAL A 109 0.54 1.40 8.70
N LEU A 110 -0.22 0.33 8.43
CA LEU A 110 -1.07 0.25 7.23
C LEU A 110 -2.15 1.31 7.23
N VAL A 111 -2.80 1.53 8.37
CA VAL A 111 -3.82 2.58 8.51
C VAL A 111 -3.23 3.95 8.21
N ARG A 112 -1.98 4.19 8.64
CA ARG A 112 -1.33 5.47 8.37
C ARG A 112 -0.99 5.64 6.89
N VAL A 113 -0.52 4.58 6.23
CA VAL A 113 -0.29 4.61 4.77
C VAL A 113 -1.59 4.96 4.05
N GLU A 114 -2.71 4.34 4.40
CA GLU A 114 -4.00 4.63 3.78
C GLU A 114 -4.42 6.09 3.99
N ALA A 115 -4.26 6.61 5.19
CA ALA A 115 -4.63 7.99 5.51
C ALA A 115 -3.82 9.00 4.68
N VAL A 116 -2.50 8.77 4.58
CA VAL A 116 -1.63 9.63 3.78
C VAL A 116 -1.97 9.51 2.30
N ALA A 117 -2.20 8.29 1.81
CA ALA A 117 -2.56 8.05 0.42
C ALA A 117 -3.86 8.76 0.02
N ARG A 118 -4.87 8.74 0.89
CA ARG A 118 -6.16 9.40 0.62
C ARG A 118 -6.06 10.90 0.48
N ALA A 119 -5.05 11.50 1.08
CA ALA A 119 -4.84 12.95 1.00
C ALA A 119 -4.19 13.38 -0.32
N ILE A 120 -3.68 12.44 -1.11
CA ILE A 120 -3.03 12.74 -2.39
C ILE A 120 -4.11 13.01 -3.45
N PRO A 121 -4.13 14.20 -4.10
CA PRO A 121 -5.04 14.44 -5.22
C PRO A 121 -4.71 13.49 -6.37
N ALA A 122 -5.72 12.77 -6.86
CA ALA A 122 -5.52 11.80 -7.92
C ALA A 122 -6.72 11.75 -8.87
N GLU A 123 -6.45 11.42 -10.12
CA GLU A 123 -7.45 11.16 -11.16
C GLU A 123 -7.66 9.65 -11.28
N PHE A 124 -8.90 9.25 -11.18
CA PHE A 124 -9.27 7.81 -11.21
C PHE A 124 -9.70 7.33 -12.59
#